data_ba0ca8c29e70c17e04e56ab24dc0b828
#
_entry.id   ba0ca8c29e70c17e04e56ab24dc0b828
#
_cell.length_a   1.000
_cell.length_b   1.000
_cell.length_c   1.000
_cell.angle_alpha   90.00
_cell.angle_beta   90.00
_cell.angle_gamma   90.00
#
_symmetry.space_group_name_H-M   'P 1'
#
loop_
_entity.id
_entity.type
_entity.pdbx_description
1 polymer ?
#
loop_
_entity_poly.entity_id
_entity_poly.type
_entity_poly.pdbx_seq_one_letter_code
_entity_poly.pdbx_strand_id
1 'polypeptide(L)'
;KLDVKFAIECKWRMNFFNGYTRIATEQQLNHYRRFQEERNITVFFALGVGGTGEQPQDIYLFPLNKIKYPILREDYIAKYLKKGRDLYFDVKTQKLT
;
A
#
# COMPACT_ATOMS: atom_id res chain seq x y z
N LYS A 1 -18.08 2.44 21.89
CA LYS A 1 -17.82 2.66 20.47
C LYS A 1 -16.31 2.62 20.20
N LEU A 2 -15.90 1.76 19.30
CA LEU A 2 -14.50 1.67 18.90
C LEU A 2 -14.23 2.61 17.74
N ASP A 3 -13.25 3.50 17.91
CA ASP A 3 -12.73 4.29 16.81
C ASP A 3 -11.62 3.49 16.15
N VAL A 4 -11.92 2.95 14.97
CA VAL A 4 -10.94 2.23 14.18
C VAL A 4 -10.39 3.18 13.14
N LYS A 5 -9.06 3.39 13.15
CA LYS A 5 -8.42 4.31 12.23
C LYS A 5 -7.25 3.64 11.54
N PHE A 6 -7.22 3.81 10.26
CA PHE A 6 -6.07 3.46 9.42
C PHE A 6 -6.05 4.42 8.25
N ALA A 7 -4.92 4.51 7.59
CA ALA A 7 -4.77 5.38 6.42
C ALA A 7 -4.32 4.55 5.23
N ILE A 8 -4.82 4.91 4.06
CA ILE A 8 -4.43 4.26 2.80
C ILE A 8 -3.86 5.32 1.88
N GLU A 9 -2.65 5.10 1.40
CA GLU A 9 -2.05 5.90 0.33
C GLU A 9 -2.23 5.16 -0.97
N CYS A 10 -2.95 5.78 -1.90
CA CYS A 10 -3.25 5.17 -3.19
C CYS A 10 -2.25 5.65 -4.23
N LYS A 11 -1.68 4.70 -4.96
CA LYS A 11 -0.76 4.96 -6.06
C LYS A 11 -1.21 4.16 -7.28
N TRP A 12 -0.93 4.69 -8.46
CA TRP A 12 -1.22 3.99 -9.70
C TRP A 12 -0.02 4.05 -10.62
N ARG A 13 0.26 2.92 -11.29
CA ARG A 13 1.32 2.81 -12.29
C ARG A 13 0.78 2.05 -13.50
N MET A 14 1.23 2.44 -14.69
CA MET A 14 0.79 1.77 -15.90
C MET A 14 1.27 0.32 -15.93
N ASN A 15 2.50 0.09 -15.53
CA ASN A 15 3.09 -1.25 -15.49
C ASN A 15 4.33 -1.23 -14.58
N PHE A 16 4.88 -2.43 -14.36
CA PHE A 16 6.21 -2.55 -13.78
C PHE A 16 7.25 -2.32 -14.87
N PHE A 17 8.36 -1.73 -14.48
CA PHE A 17 9.48 -1.49 -15.40
C PHE A 17 10.64 -2.40 -15.01
N ASN A 18 10.97 -3.36 -15.86
CA ASN A 18 12.02 -4.35 -15.59
C ASN A 18 11.80 -5.08 -14.25
N GLY A 19 10.54 -5.34 -13.89
CA GLY A 19 10.20 -6.02 -12.65
C GLY A 19 10.21 -5.14 -11.41
N TYR A 20 10.29 -3.80 -11.57
CA TYR A 20 10.32 -2.86 -10.44
C TYR A 20 9.29 -1.76 -10.64
N THR A 21 8.89 -1.15 -9.53
CA THR A 21 8.10 0.08 -9.57
C THR A 21 8.50 0.97 -8.39
N ARG A 22 8.51 2.28 -8.63
CA ARG A 22 8.72 3.26 -7.58
C ARG A 22 7.35 3.69 -7.04
N ILE A 23 7.14 3.54 -5.75
CA ILE A 23 5.88 3.92 -5.11
C ILE A 23 5.94 5.29 -4.45
N ALA A 24 7.15 5.76 -4.15
CA ALA A 24 7.35 7.03 -3.44
C ALA A 24 8.81 7.45 -3.55
N THR A 25 9.12 8.64 -3.10
CA THR A 25 10.50 9.02 -2.86
C THR A 25 10.91 8.59 -1.45
N GLU A 26 12.21 8.58 -1.18
CA GLU A 26 12.72 8.29 0.15
C GLU A 26 12.14 9.26 1.18
N GLN A 27 12.07 10.53 0.81
CA GLN A 27 11.52 11.58 1.65
C GLN A 27 10.04 11.35 1.95
N GLN A 28 9.27 10.93 0.95
CA GLN A 28 7.85 10.61 1.15
C GLN A 28 7.66 9.43 2.07
N LEU A 29 8.48 8.38 1.92
CA LEU A 29 8.39 7.21 2.81
C LEU A 29 8.68 7.62 4.26
N ASN A 30 9.69 8.44 4.48
CA ASN A 30 10.02 8.91 5.82
C ASN A 30 8.88 9.75 6.41
N HIS A 31 8.21 10.53 5.57
CA HIS A 31 7.06 11.31 5.97
C HIS A 31 5.91 10.41 6.41
N TYR A 32 5.60 9.36 5.64
CA TYR A 32 4.54 8.42 5.98
C TYR A 32 4.87 7.65 7.27
N ARG A 33 6.13 7.27 7.45
CA ARG A 33 6.57 6.58 8.67
C ARG A 33 6.39 7.48 9.90
N ARG A 34 6.75 8.75 9.77
CA ARG A 34 6.57 9.72 10.84
C ARG A 34 5.10 9.93 11.14
N PHE A 35 4.27 10.06 10.11
CA PHE A 35 2.82 10.19 10.26
C PHE A 35 2.24 9.00 11.04
N GLN A 36 2.61 7.78 10.65
CA GLN A 36 2.16 6.57 11.30
C GLN A 36 2.53 6.55 12.79
N GLU A 37 3.76 6.91 13.07
CA GLU A 37 4.29 6.92 14.44
C GLU A 37 3.62 8.00 15.29
N GLU A 38 3.56 9.22 14.80
CA GLU A 38 3.02 10.36 15.55
C GLU A 38 1.52 10.23 15.79
N ARG A 39 0.78 9.68 14.82
CA ARG A 39 -0.67 9.54 14.90
C ARG A 39 -1.10 8.21 15.48
N ASN A 40 -0.18 7.28 15.62
CA ASN A 40 -0.48 5.91 16.05
C ASN A 40 -1.58 5.29 15.17
N ILE A 41 -1.45 5.49 13.85
CA ILE A 41 -2.38 5.01 12.84
C ILE A 41 -1.60 4.14 11.87
N THR A 42 -2.10 2.92 11.60
CA THR A 42 -1.44 2.05 10.62
C THR A 42 -1.67 2.59 9.22
N VAL A 43 -0.58 2.72 8.44
CA VAL A 43 -0.63 3.20 7.06
C VAL A 43 -0.46 2.01 6.12
N PHE A 44 -1.31 1.97 5.10
CA PHE A 44 -1.26 0.97 4.04
C PHE A 44 -1.07 1.66 2.70
N PHE A 45 -0.49 0.94 1.76
CA PHE A 45 -0.44 1.35 0.36
C PHE A 45 -1.39 0.50 -0.46
N ALA A 46 -2.14 1.14 -1.33
CA ALA A 46 -2.92 0.48 -2.37
C ALA A 46 -2.31 0.88 -3.71
N LEU A 47 -1.60 -0.05 -4.33
CA LEU A 47 -0.94 0.17 -5.61
C LEU A 47 -1.76 -0.47 -6.72
N GLY A 48 -2.36 0.35 -7.58
CA GLY A 48 -3.03 -0.10 -8.78
C GLY A 48 -2.04 -0.16 -9.93
N VAL A 49 -2.07 -1.25 -10.69
CA VAL A 49 -1.18 -1.45 -11.84
C VAL A 49 -2.00 -1.83 -13.06
N GLY A 50 -1.73 -1.16 -14.17
CA GLY A 50 -2.43 -1.44 -15.42
C GLY A 50 -3.81 -0.81 -15.46
N GLY A 51 -4.54 -1.07 -16.54
CA GLY A 51 -5.86 -0.50 -16.73
C GLY A 51 -5.83 1.03 -16.70
N THR A 52 -6.64 1.63 -15.84
CA THR A 52 -6.67 3.08 -15.62
C THR A 52 -6.54 3.36 -14.13
N GLY A 53 -6.27 4.63 -13.80
CA GLY A 53 -6.19 5.03 -12.40
C GLY A 53 -7.48 4.78 -11.63
N GLU A 54 -8.63 4.83 -12.33
CA GLU A 54 -9.93 4.58 -11.72
C GLU A 54 -10.28 3.10 -11.67
N GLN A 55 -9.82 2.33 -12.64
CA GLN A 55 -10.05 0.90 -12.73
C GLN A 55 -8.75 0.17 -13.07
N PRO A 56 -7.86 0.04 -12.11
CA PRO A 56 -6.62 -0.69 -12.34
C PRO A 56 -6.90 -2.17 -12.58
N GLN A 57 -6.05 -2.79 -13.39
CA GLN A 57 -6.14 -4.21 -13.68
C GLN A 57 -5.85 -5.03 -12.43
N ASP A 58 -4.79 -4.68 -11.72
CA ASP A 58 -4.38 -5.35 -10.49
C ASP A 58 -4.24 -4.34 -9.37
N ILE A 59 -4.56 -4.76 -8.14
CA ILE A 59 -4.38 -3.95 -6.95
C ILE A 59 -3.54 -4.74 -5.96
N TYR A 60 -2.46 -4.12 -5.49
CA TYR A 60 -1.62 -4.65 -4.43
C TYR A 60 -1.88 -3.84 -3.18
N LEU A 61 -2.15 -4.53 -2.08
CA LEU A 61 -2.46 -3.88 -0.81
C LEU A 61 -1.49 -4.38 0.25
N PHE A 62 -0.68 -3.47 0.80
CA PHE A 62 0.36 -3.87 1.75
C PHE A 62 0.60 -2.78 2.80
N PRO A 63 1.00 -3.19 4.02
CA PRO A 63 1.27 -2.20 5.07
C PRO A 63 2.61 -1.51 4.86
N LEU A 64 2.68 -0.25 5.28
CA LEU A 64 3.88 0.56 5.19
C LEU A 64 5.08 -0.12 5.87
N ASN A 65 4.86 -0.79 6.99
CA ASN A 65 5.95 -1.41 7.74
C ASN A 65 6.60 -2.61 7.03
N LYS A 66 6.02 -3.07 5.90
CA LYS A 66 6.63 -4.10 5.06
C LYS A 66 7.47 -3.50 3.94
N ILE A 67 7.53 -2.17 3.85
CA ILE A 67 8.25 -1.46 2.80
C ILE A 67 9.51 -0.86 3.39
N LYS A 68 10.65 -1.27 2.86
CA LYS A 68 11.94 -0.77 3.28
C LYS A 68 12.47 0.32 2.36
N TYR A 69 12.20 0.17 1.07
CA TYR A 69 12.75 1.04 0.02
C TYR A 69 11.64 1.60 -0.85
N PRO A 70 11.87 2.78 -1.47
CA PRO A 70 10.86 3.39 -2.36
C PRO A 70 10.61 2.63 -3.65
N ILE A 71 11.55 1.78 -4.05
CA ILE A 71 11.44 0.96 -5.27
C ILE A 71 11.15 -0.47 -4.84
N LEU A 72 10.09 -1.04 -5.39
CA LEU A 72 9.64 -2.39 -5.04
C LEU A 72 9.81 -3.33 -6.21
N ARG A 73 10.17 -4.56 -5.91
CA ARG A 73 10.19 -5.64 -6.89
C ARG A 73 8.80 -6.24 -7.00
N GLU A 74 8.41 -6.53 -8.23
CA GLU A 74 7.12 -7.15 -8.51
C GLU A 74 6.95 -8.47 -7.76
N ASP A 75 7.99 -9.30 -7.74
CA ASP A 75 7.94 -10.59 -7.07
C ASP A 75 7.81 -10.46 -5.55
N TYR A 76 8.34 -9.37 -4.98
CA TYR A 76 8.22 -9.12 -3.56
C TYR A 76 6.78 -8.82 -3.14
N ILE A 77 6.08 -8.01 -3.95
CA ILE A 77 4.72 -7.60 -3.60
C ILE A 77 3.64 -8.51 -4.19
N ALA A 78 4.02 -9.54 -4.94
CA ALA A 78 3.06 -10.46 -5.56
C ALA A 78 2.14 -11.10 -4.53
N LYS A 79 2.64 -11.40 -3.35
CA LYS A 79 1.84 -12.00 -2.27
C LYS A 79 0.77 -11.06 -1.71
N TYR A 80 0.86 -9.77 -2.04
CA TYR A 80 -0.11 -8.77 -1.59
C TYR A 80 -1.14 -8.45 -2.66
N LEU A 81 -1.18 -9.22 -3.75
CA LEU A 81 -2.18 -9.02 -4.79
C LEU A 81 -3.56 -9.25 -4.20
N LYS A 82 -4.41 -8.23 -4.32
CA LYS A 82 -5.74 -8.28 -3.74
C LYS A 82 -6.70 -8.96 -4.71
N LYS A 83 -7.45 -9.92 -4.20
CA LYS A 83 -8.51 -10.58 -4.95
C LYS A 83 -9.84 -9.97 -4.56
N GLY A 84 -10.52 -9.35 -5.51
CA GLY A 84 -11.77 -8.65 -5.22
C GLY A 84 -11.55 -7.20 -4.85
N ARG A 85 -12.63 -6.49 -4.60
CA ARG A 85 -12.61 -5.04 -4.37
C ARG A 85 -12.97 -4.63 -2.96
N ASP A 86 -13.44 -5.57 -2.13
CA ASP A 86 -13.86 -5.26 -0.77
C ASP A 86 -12.65 -5.17 0.15
N LEU A 87 -12.73 -4.24 1.11
CA LEU A 87 -11.69 -4.04 2.10
C LEU A 87 -12.17 -4.51 3.47
N TYR A 88 -11.34 -5.27 4.16
CA TYR A 88 -11.63 -5.76 5.50
C TYR A 88 -10.49 -5.41 6.43
N PHE A 89 -10.78 -4.71 7.52
CA PHE A 89 -9.78 -4.33 8.50
C PHE A 89 -9.99 -5.10 9.80
N ASP A 90 -8.95 -5.85 10.20
CA ASP A 90 -8.97 -6.59 11.46
C ASP A 90 -8.36 -5.70 12.55
N VAL A 91 -9.18 -5.30 13.50
CA VAL A 91 -8.77 -4.39 14.58
C VAL A 91 -7.71 -5.03 15.47
N LYS A 92 -7.81 -6.33 15.72
CA LYS A 92 -6.89 -7.03 16.62
C LYS A 92 -5.48 -7.13 16.04
N THR A 93 -5.38 -7.50 14.77
CA THR A 93 -4.09 -7.69 14.12
C THR A 93 -3.62 -6.45 13.37
N GLN A 94 -4.48 -5.44 13.23
CA GLN A 94 -4.20 -4.22 12.44
C GLN A 94 -3.88 -4.58 10.99
N LYS A 95 -4.54 -5.58 10.44
CA LYS A 95 -4.35 -6.00 9.05
C LYS A 95 -5.53 -5.57 8.19
N LEU A 96 -5.21 -5.11 7.00
CA LEU A 96 -6.18 -4.72 5.97
C LEU A 96 -6.06 -5.70 4.80
N THR A 97 -7.18 -6.29 4.39
CA THR A 97 -7.22 -7.21 3.25
C THR A 97 -8.32 -6.91 2.26
#